data_1b2d2a4f8981e9919edc69b797da65e9
#
_entry.id   1b2d2a4f8981e9919edc69b797da65e9
#
_cell.length_a   1.000
_cell.length_b   1.000
_cell.length_c   1.000
_cell.angle_alpha   90.00
_cell.angle_beta   90.00
_cell.angle_gamma   90.00
#
_symmetry.space_group_name_H-M   'P 1'
#
loop_
_entity.id
_entity.type
_entity.pdbx_description
1 polymer ?
#
loop_
_entity_poly.entity_id
_entity_poly.type
_entity_poly.pdbx_seq_one_letter_code
_entity_poly.pdbx_strand_id
1 'polypeptide(L)'
;MDVARLNQALRDPAVRSIALDDGDHRLLDGLDLAAVRADPKPIIGTGAATFVHLGLWRECGLAGYHGDGPIRPGPLRLSGTTMVPGLASGVLLGGSLGPLRAMIGAGLPSLDGVILLLTGERTQGLGQVDRQLTHLIRAGAFRAVRGVVVGHFAGFDGLVDRDWDLGDVLTDHLSTLGVPVLTGLPIGPGHPPVPIGVPAVLDTPEGSLTVT
;
A
#
# COMPACT_ATOMS: atom_id res chain seq x y z
N MET A 1 -13.96 -4.86 -11.57
CA MET A 1 -14.89 -3.69 -11.62
C MET A 1 -14.51 -2.80 -12.80
N ASP A 2 -15.48 -2.22 -13.52
CA ASP A 2 -15.22 -1.18 -14.54
C ASP A 2 -15.50 0.23 -13.99
N VAL A 3 -15.02 1.26 -14.70
CA VAL A 3 -15.13 2.65 -14.28
C VAL A 3 -16.58 3.15 -14.21
N ALA A 4 -17.46 2.64 -15.06
CA ALA A 4 -18.89 3.05 -15.06
C ALA A 4 -19.59 2.59 -13.79
N ARG A 5 -19.38 1.35 -13.38
CA ARG A 5 -19.92 0.81 -12.11
C ARG A 5 -19.31 1.50 -10.88
N LEU A 6 -18.01 1.80 -10.93
CA LEU A 6 -17.36 2.55 -9.85
C LEU A 6 -17.97 3.96 -9.71
N ASN A 7 -18.13 4.69 -10.82
CA ASN A 7 -18.75 6.00 -10.81
C ASN A 7 -20.23 5.97 -10.39
N GLN A 8 -20.97 4.92 -10.74
CA GLN A 8 -22.32 4.72 -10.25
C GLN A 8 -22.34 4.58 -8.73
N ALA A 9 -21.47 3.74 -8.16
CA ALA A 9 -21.36 3.57 -6.72
C ALA A 9 -20.91 4.85 -6.00
N LEU A 10 -19.99 5.63 -6.61
CA LEU A 10 -19.56 6.91 -6.06
C LEU A 10 -20.69 7.95 -5.98
N ARG A 11 -21.63 7.94 -6.94
CA ARG A 11 -22.79 8.86 -6.98
C ARG A 11 -23.96 8.41 -6.13
N ASP A 12 -24.05 7.14 -5.78
CA ASP A 12 -25.19 6.59 -5.03
C ASP A 12 -25.07 6.93 -3.53
N PRO A 13 -25.95 7.77 -2.97
CA PRO A 13 -25.89 8.15 -1.56
C PRO A 13 -26.19 6.99 -0.59
N ALA A 14 -26.76 5.88 -1.07
CA ALA A 14 -26.97 4.69 -0.26
C ALA A 14 -25.70 3.85 -0.06
N VAL A 15 -24.73 3.99 -0.94
CA VAL A 15 -23.41 3.31 -0.83
C VAL A 15 -22.54 4.04 0.18
N ARG A 16 -22.05 3.33 1.20
CA ARG A 16 -21.23 3.89 2.29
C ARG A 16 -19.75 3.54 2.17
N SER A 17 -19.42 2.49 1.45
CA SER A 17 -18.04 2.06 1.16
C SER A 17 -18.02 1.24 -0.11
N ILE A 18 -16.89 1.15 -0.76
CA ILE A 18 -16.72 0.43 -2.02
C ILE A 18 -15.58 -0.56 -1.87
N ALA A 19 -15.88 -1.85 -2.00
CA ALA A 19 -14.86 -2.90 -2.09
C ALA A 19 -14.40 -3.06 -3.55
N LEU A 20 -13.08 -3.08 -3.74
CA LEU A 20 -12.43 -3.25 -5.03
C LEU A 20 -11.57 -4.52 -5.01
N ASP A 21 -12.11 -5.60 -5.59
CA ASP A 21 -11.42 -6.89 -5.68
C ASP A 21 -10.62 -7.02 -6.98
N ASP A 22 -10.95 -6.22 -8.01
CA ASP A 22 -10.35 -6.29 -9.34
C ASP A 22 -10.40 -4.92 -10.03
N GLY A 23 -9.42 -4.67 -10.89
CA GLY A 23 -9.31 -3.45 -11.68
C GLY A 23 -7.92 -3.27 -12.26
N ASP A 24 -7.73 -2.15 -12.95
CA ASP A 24 -6.42 -1.72 -13.45
C ASP A 24 -6.28 -0.19 -13.39
N HIS A 25 -5.13 0.33 -13.82
CA HIS A 25 -4.84 1.76 -13.83
C HIS A 25 -5.83 2.59 -14.67
N ARG A 26 -6.53 1.99 -15.64
CA ARG A 26 -7.55 2.66 -16.48
C ARG A 26 -8.77 3.11 -15.70
N LEU A 27 -9.00 2.56 -14.51
CA LEU A 27 -10.03 3.08 -13.61
C LEU A 27 -9.82 4.55 -13.27
N LEU A 28 -8.56 5.02 -13.25
CA LEU A 28 -8.23 6.41 -12.92
C LEU A 28 -8.65 7.40 -14.02
N ASP A 29 -8.58 7.00 -15.29
CA ASP A 29 -8.79 7.89 -16.44
C ASP A 29 -10.24 8.38 -16.56
N GLY A 30 -11.19 7.70 -15.93
CA GLY A 30 -12.61 8.02 -16.02
C GLY A 30 -13.32 8.23 -14.69
N LEU A 31 -12.57 8.38 -13.57
CA LEU A 31 -13.18 8.60 -12.26
C LEU A 31 -13.91 9.93 -12.16
N ASP A 32 -15.11 9.90 -11.61
CA ASP A 32 -15.87 11.10 -11.28
C ASP A 32 -15.36 11.74 -9.99
N LEU A 33 -14.28 12.52 -10.13
CA LEU A 33 -13.66 13.21 -9.01
C LEU A 33 -14.57 14.26 -8.35
N ALA A 34 -15.59 14.74 -9.08
CA ALA A 34 -16.59 15.65 -8.51
C ALA A 34 -17.50 14.89 -7.53
N ALA A 35 -17.94 13.69 -7.91
CA ALA A 35 -18.71 12.83 -7.00
C ALA A 35 -17.88 12.42 -5.77
N VAL A 36 -16.61 12.09 -5.95
CA VAL A 36 -15.69 11.76 -4.84
C VAL A 36 -15.57 12.92 -3.85
N ARG A 37 -15.42 14.14 -4.33
CA ARG A 37 -15.30 15.33 -3.46
C ARG A 37 -16.62 15.70 -2.78
N ALA A 38 -17.77 15.46 -3.44
CA ALA A 38 -19.10 15.78 -2.91
C ALA A 38 -19.53 14.81 -1.80
N ASP A 39 -19.23 13.51 -1.94
CA ASP A 39 -19.58 12.46 -0.98
C ASP A 39 -18.45 11.41 -0.93
N PRO A 40 -17.36 11.71 -0.16
CA PRO A 40 -16.20 10.83 -0.11
C PRO A 40 -16.54 9.47 0.51
N LYS A 41 -16.34 8.41 -0.25
CA LYS A 41 -16.57 7.04 0.19
C LYS A 41 -15.26 6.28 0.33
N PRO A 42 -15.02 5.58 1.46
CA PRO A 42 -13.84 4.78 1.62
C PRO A 42 -13.81 3.64 0.58
N ILE A 43 -12.67 3.54 -0.11
CA ILE A 43 -12.35 2.44 -1.00
C ILE A 43 -11.57 1.39 -0.21
N ILE A 44 -11.98 0.14 -0.29
CA ILE A 44 -11.37 -0.99 0.42
C ILE A 44 -10.82 -1.97 -0.63
N GLY A 45 -9.62 -2.46 -0.43
CA GLY A 45 -9.08 -3.52 -1.28
C GLY A 45 -7.56 -3.61 -1.27
N THR A 46 -7.05 -4.63 -1.93
CA THR A 46 -5.63 -4.91 -2.15
C THR A 46 -5.33 -4.95 -3.66
N GLY A 47 -4.14 -5.38 -4.05
CA GLY A 47 -3.83 -5.55 -5.47
C GLY A 47 -4.12 -4.29 -6.28
N ALA A 48 -5.02 -4.43 -7.27
CA ALA A 48 -5.40 -3.36 -8.18
C ALA A 48 -6.06 -2.13 -7.50
N ALA A 49 -6.69 -2.31 -6.33
CA ALA A 49 -7.23 -1.19 -5.57
C ALA A 49 -6.16 -0.14 -5.21
N THR A 50 -4.89 -0.53 -5.15
CA THR A 50 -3.76 0.38 -4.94
C THR A 50 -3.71 1.50 -5.98
N PHE A 51 -4.05 1.24 -7.25
CA PHE A 51 -4.14 2.30 -8.27
C PHE A 51 -5.15 3.37 -7.87
N VAL A 52 -6.34 2.95 -7.45
CA VAL A 52 -7.42 3.86 -7.08
C VAL A 52 -7.09 4.60 -5.77
N HIS A 53 -6.54 3.92 -4.77
CA HIS A 53 -6.10 4.54 -3.53
C HIS A 53 -5.11 5.68 -3.79
N LEU A 54 -4.04 5.40 -4.54
CA LEU A 54 -3.00 6.38 -4.82
C LEU A 54 -3.48 7.50 -5.74
N GLY A 55 -4.34 7.17 -6.72
CA GLY A 55 -4.95 8.16 -7.60
C GLY A 55 -5.87 9.11 -6.84
N LEU A 56 -6.76 8.60 -5.99
CA LEU A 56 -7.66 9.41 -5.18
C LEU A 56 -6.92 10.22 -4.10
N TRP A 57 -5.88 9.65 -3.52
CA TRP A 57 -4.99 10.42 -2.64
C TRP A 57 -4.37 11.61 -3.37
N ARG A 58 -3.81 11.38 -4.56
CA ARG A 58 -3.19 12.45 -5.38
C ARG A 58 -4.19 13.55 -5.76
N GLU A 59 -5.39 13.16 -6.22
CA GLU A 59 -6.37 14.09 -6.80
C GLU A 59 -7.27 14.76 -5.76
N CYS A 60 -7.55 14.08 -4.65
CA CYS A 60 -8.56 14.50 -3.68
C CYS A 60 -8.06 14.48 -2.23
N GLY A 61 -6.86 13.98 -1.94
CA GLY A 61 -6.42 13.74 -0.56
C GLY A 61 -7.27 12.69 0.17
N LEU A 62 -7.98 11.84 -0.58
CA LEU A 62 -8.89 10.86 0.01
C LEU A 62 -8.10 9.67 0.58
N ALA A 63 -8.31 9.40 1.87
CA ALA A 63 -7.84 8.19 2.53
C ALA A 63 -8.60 6.96 2.02
N GLY A 64 -7.91 5.82 1.98
CA GLY A 64 -8.50 4.53 1.63
C GLY A 64 -8.20 3.47 2.69
N TYR A 65 -8.55 2.22 2.39
CA TYR A 65 -8.34 1.10 3.29
C TYR A 65 -7.69 -0.07 2.54
N HIS A 66 -6.48 -0.42 2.93
CA HIS A 66 -5.71 -1.50 2.31
C HIS A 66 -5.86 -2.81 3.09
N GLY A 67 -6.52 -3.80 2.50
CA GLY A 67 -6.85 -5.08 3.13
C GLY A 67 -8.22 -5.58 2.71
N ASP A 68 -8.68 -6.66 3.37
CA ASP A 68 -9.91 -7.35 3.04
C ASP A 68 -10.90 -7.38 4.21
N GLY A 69 -12.19 -7.24 3.90
CA GLY A 69 -13.28 -7.36 4.89
C GLY A 69 -13.75 -6.02 5.49
N PRO A 70 -14.41 -6.05 6.63
CA PRO A 70 -15.04 -4.87 7.22
C PRO A 70 -14.02 -3.91 7.84
N ILE A 71 -14.27 -2.61 7.67
CA ILE A 71 -13.49 -1.55 8.32
C ILE A 71 -13.71 -1.61 9.84
N ARG A 72 -12.64 -1.49 10.58
CA ARG A 72 -12.67 -1.33 12.04
C ARG A 72 -12.40 0.13 12.38
N PRO A 73 -13.30 0.80 13.11
CA PRO A 73 -13.10 2.18 13.51
C PRO A 73 -12.08 2.33 14.64
N GLY A 74 -11.41 3.48 14.67
CA GLY A 74 -10.48 3.88 15.72
C GLY A 74 -9.01 3.69 15.40
N PRO A 75 -8.12 4.19 16.28
CA PRO A 75 -6.69 4.05 16.12
C PRO A 75 -6.28 2.57 16.09
N LEU A 76 -5.30 2.26 15.28
CA LEU A 76 -4.82 0.89 15.08
C LEU A 76 -3.34 0.80 15.46
N ARG A 77 -2.99 -0.13 16.33
CA ARG A 77 -1.60 -0.49 16.62
C ARG A 77 -1.33 -1.90 16.13
N LEU A 78 -0.34 -2.03 15.28
CA LEU A 78 0.09 -3.28 14.67
C LEU A 78 1.51 -3.61 15.12
N SER A 79 1.79 -4.89 15.30
CA SER A 79 3.11 -5.39 15.68
C SER A 79 3.76 -6.10 14.50
N GLY A 80 5.07 -5.94 14.38
CA GLY A 80 5.89 -6.55 13.33
C GLY A 80 7.30 -6.85 13.83
N THR A 81 8.15 -7.26 12.91
CA THR A 81 9.56 -7.57 13.16
C THR A 81 10.46 -6.45 12.64
N THR A 82 11.36 -5.97 13.48
CA THR A 82 12.32 -4.94 13.11
C THR A 82 13.35 -5.48 12.13
N MET A 83 13.44 -4.85 10.97
CA MET A 83 14.52 -5.08 10.00
C MET A 83 15.58 -4.00 10.14
N VAL A 84 15.18 -2.73 10.14
CA VAL A 84 16.08 -1.58 10.35
C VAL A 84 15.53 -0.75 11.52
N PRO A 85 16.31 -0.56 12.60
CA PRO A 85 15.84 0.18 13.77
C PRO A 85 15.73 1.69 13.50
N GLY A 86 14.75 2.34 14.13
CA GLY A 86 14.54 3.78 14.09
C GLY A 86 13.09 4.17 14.34
N LEU A 87 12.87 5.49 14.38
CA LEU A 87 11.57 6.12 14.58
C LEU A 87 11.21 6.97 13.37
N ALA A 88 9.98 6.89 12.92
CA ALA A 88 9.47 7.77 11.87
C ALA A 88 8.01 8.15 12.13
N SER A 89 7.65 9.35 11.69
CA SER A 89 6.26 9.78 11.62
C SER A 89 5.96 10.36 10.24
N GLY A 90 4.78 10.07 9.71
CA GLY A 90 4.38 10.51 8.38
C GLY A 90 3.00 10.02 8.03
N VAL A 91 2.60 10.20 6.79
CA VAL A 91 1.38 9.59 6.27
C VAL A 91 1.68 8.14 5.89
N LEU A 92 0.87 7.19 6.34
CA LEU A 92 0.93 5.82 5.84
C LEU A 92 0.33 5.79 4.44
N LEU A 93 1.14 5.50 3.43
CA LEU A 93 0.68 5.45 2.04
C LEU A 93 1.42 4.35 1.29
N GLY A 94 0.78 3.76 0.30
CA GLY A 94 1.37 2.69 -0.48
C GLY A 94 0.36 1.60 -0.79
N GLY A 95 0.78 0.35 -0.79
CA GLY A 95 -0.05 -0.81 -1.08
C GLY A 95 0.71 -1.91 -1.81
N SER A 96 0.05 -2.55 -2.79
CA SER A 96 0.64 -3.67 -3.51
C SER A 96 1.77 -3.23 -4.44
N LEU A 97 2.89 -3.92 -4.35
CA LEU A 97 4.17 -3.58 -5.01
C LEU A 97 4.05 -3.50 -6.54
N GLY A 98 3.26 -4.41 -7.15
CA GLY A 98 3.05 -4.41 -8.60
C GLY A 98 2.42 -3.11 -9.12
N PRO A 99 1.25 -2.69 -8.62
CA PRO A 99 0.64 -1.40 -8.91
C PRO A 99 1.53 -0.20 -8.61
N LEU A 100 2.21 -0.16 -7.44
CA LEU A 100 3.16 0.91 -7.11
C LEU A 100 4.22 1.09 -8.21
N ARG A 101 4.84 -0.02 -8.60
CA ARG A 101 5.83 -0.02 -9.68
C ARG A 101 5.23 0.43 -11.02
N ALA A 102 4.00 -0.01 -11.35
CA ALA A 102 3.36 0.33 -12.62
C ALA A 102 2.98 1.81 -12.72
N MET A 103 2.80 2.50 -11.59
CA MET A 103 2.49 3.94 -11.55
C MET A 103 3.71 4.85 -11.72
N ILE A 104 4.93 4.32 -11.75
CA ILE A 104 6.13 5.13 -12.03
C ILE A 104 6.01 5.75 -13.43
N GLY A 105 6.07 7.07 -13.50
CA GLY A 105 5.84 7.82 -14.74
C GLY A 105 4.38 7.85 -15.22
N ALA A 106 3.47 7.16 -14.52
CA ALA A 106 2.05 7.04 -14.85
C ALA A 106 1.14 7.53 -13.71
N GLY A 107 1.61 8.47 -12.92
CA GLY A 107 0.78 9.13 -11.91
C GLY A 107 0.97 8.66 -10.47
N LEU A 108 2.12 8.06 -10.14
CA LEU A 108 2.50 7.83 -8.75
C LEU A 108 2.52 9.18 -8.00
N PRO A 109 1.82 9.33 -6.86
CA PRO A 109 1.93 10.53 -6.06
C PRO A 109 3.34 10.69 -5.49
N SER A 110 3.71 11.89 -5.04
CA SER A 110 4.94 12.05 -4.25
C SER A 110 4.88 11.19 -3.00
N LEU A 111 5.95 10.47 -2.74
CA LEU A 111 6.14 9.68 -1.53
C LEU A 111 7.01 10.41 -0.49
N ASP A 112 7.25 11.70 -0.69
CA ASP A 112 8.04 12.52 0.22
C ASP A 112 7.35 12.62 1.59
N GLY A 113 8.09 12.29 2.64
CA GLY A 113 7.56 12.31 4.00
C GLY A 113 6.62 11.15 4.39
N VAL A 114 6.46 10.17 3.52
CA VAL A 114 5.56 9.01 3.69
C VAL A 114 6.23 7.91 4.50
N ILE A 115 5.46 7.20 5.30
CA ILE A 115 5.77 5.82 5.73
C ILE A 115 5.18 4.91 4.65
N LEU A 116 6.06 4.30 3.85
CA LEU A 116 5.64 3.53 2.67
C LEU A 116 5.20 2.12 3.05
N LEU A 117 3.94 1.79 2.77
CA LEU A 117 3.41 0.44 2.88
C LEU A 117 3.73 -0.36 1.62
N LEU A 118 4.29 -1.55 1.81
CA LEU A 118 4.54 -2.54 0.76
C LEU A 118 3.83 -3.85 1.10
N THR A 119 3.00 -4.33 0.21
CA THR A 119 2.39 -5.66 0.21
C THR A 119 2.54 -6.29 -1.16
N GLY A 120 2.15 -7.54 -1.33
CA GLY A 120 2.25 -8.16 -2.63
C GLY A 120 1.38 -9.41 -2.81
N GLU A 121 1.27 -9.81 -4.05
CA GLU A 121 0.69 -11.09 -4.44
C GLU A 121 1.60 -11.77 -5.45
N ARG A 122 1.74 -13.07 -5.32
CA ARG A 122 2.59 -13.87 -6.19
C ARG A 122 1.90 -14.13 -7.53
N THR A 123 2.46 -13.58 -8.59
CA THR A 123 2.11 -13.95 -9.97
C THR A 123 3.26 -14.69 -10.66
N GLN A 124 4.46 -14.59 -10.11
CA GLN A 124 5.69 -15.24 -10.57
C GLN A 124 6.56 -15.64 -9.37
N GLY A 125 7.84 -15.92 -9.55
CA GLY A 125 8.79 -16.23 -8.48
C GLY A 125 9.38 -14.99 -7.79
N LEU A 126 10.35 -15.21 -6.89
CA LEU A 126 11.03 -14.15 -6.11
C LEU A 126 11.65 -13.05 -6.98
N GLY A 127 12.16 -13.39 -8.15
CA GLY A 127 12.67 -12.41 -9.11
C GLY A 127 11.65 -11.37 -9.60
N GLN A 128 10.36 -11.58 -9.38
CA GLN A 128 9.33 -10.56 -9.58
C GLN A 128 9.48 -9.43 -8.56
N VAL A 129 9.59 -9.78 -7.28
CA VAL A 129 9.72 -8.83 -6.17
C VAL A 129 11.04 -8.06 -6.31
N ASP A 130 12.13 -8.76 -6.55
CA ASP A 130 13.47 -8.19 -6.79
C ASP A 130 13.45 -7.12 -7.90
N ARG A 131 12.91 -7.45 -9.08
CA ARG A 131 12.83 -6.50 -10.21
C ARG A 131 11.92 -5.31 -9.92
N GLN A 132 10.83 -5.51 -9.19
CA GLN A 132 9.89 -4.44 -8.85
C GLN A 132 10.53 -3.46 -7.85
N LEU A 133 11.21 -3.95 -6.80
CA LEU A 133 11.94 -3.12 -5.85
C LEU A 133 13.11 -2.39 -6.52
N THR A 134 13.91 -3.10 -7.32
CA THR A 134 14.99 -2.49 -8.11
C THR A 134 14.47 -1.33 -8.95
N HIS A 135 13.34 -1.51 -9.63
CA HIS A 135 12.77 -0.44 -10.47
C HIS A 135 12.31 0.76 -9.65
N LEU A 136 11.58 0.55 -8.55
CA LEU A 136 11.13 1.62 -7.65
C LEU A 136 12.31 2.40 -7.06
N ILE A 137 13.34 1.72 -6.60
CA ILE A 137 14.53 2.33 -6.02
C ILE A 137 15.28 3.16 -7.07
N ARG A 138 15.53 2.60 -8.26
CA ARG A 138 16.24 3.28 -9.35
C ARG A 138 15.43 4.45 -9.94
N ALA A 139 14.11 4.38 -9.92
CA ALA A 139 13.24 5.49 -10.27
C ALA A 139 13.21 6.61 -9.22
N GLY A 140 13.84 6.38 -8.06
CA GLY A 140 13.91 7.36 -6.98
C GLY A 140 12.67 7.44 -6.10
N ALA A 141 11.75 6.48 -6.18
CA ALA A 141 10.53 6.48 -5.40
C ALA A 141 10.78 6.44 -3.86
N PHE A 142 11.93 5.93 -3.43
CA PHE A 142 12.29 5.84 -2.00
C PHE A 142 13.12 7.02 -1.47
N ARG A 143 13.43 8.04 -2.30
CA ARG A 143 14.42 9.08 -1.92
C ARG A 143 14.06 9.88 -0.68
N ALA A 144 12.78 10.14 -0.44
CA ALA A 144 12.32 10.98 0.64
C ALA A 144 11.27 10.31 1.53
N VAL A 145 11.13 8.98 1.45
CA VAL A 145 10.31 8.23 2.41
C VAL A 145 10.94 8.32 3.79
N ARG A 146 10.12 8.35 4.82
CA ARG A 146 10.58 8.42 6.21
C ARG A 146 10.75 7.05 6.87
N GLY A 147 10.09 6.04 6.33
CA GLY A 147 10.16 4.67 6.79
C GLY A 147 9.44 3.73 5.83
N VAL A 148 9.65 2.44 6.01
CA VAL A 148 8.98 1.40 5.23
C VAL A 148 8.33 0.39 6.16
N VAL A 149 7.11 0.02 5.85
CA VAL A 149 6.40 -1.07 6.51
C VAL A 149 6.04 -2.13 5.48
N VAL A 150 6.34 -3.38 5.80
CA VAL A 150 6.09 -4.53 4.92
C VAL A 150 4.99 -5.38 5.54
N GLY A 151 3.88 -5.46 4.84
CA GLY A 151 2.78 -6.35 5.16
C GLY A 151 2.90 -7.70 4.46
N HIS A 152 1.78 -8.35 4.25
CA HIS A 152 1.70 -9.69 3.69
C HIS A 152 1.97 -9.69 2.18
N PHE A 153 2.79 -10.65 1.76
CA PHE A 153 3.05 -11.00 0.37
C PHE A 153 2.42 -12.37 0.09
N ALA A 154 1.15 -12.38 -0.25
CA ALA A 154 0.38 -13.61 -0.45
C ALA A 154 1.00 -14.54 -1.48
N GLY A 155 1.06 -15.83 -1.17
CA GLY A 155 1.61 -16.88 -2.02
C GLY A 155 3.14 -16.99 -2.04
N PHE A 156 3.84 -16.20 -1.20
CA PHE A 156 5.27 -16.34 -0.99
C PHE A 156 5.62 -17.10 0.30
N ASP A 157 4.63 -17.47 1.11
CA ASP A 157 4.84 -18.17 2.36
C ASP A 157 5.57 -19.49 2.15
N GLY A 158 6.76 -19.64 2.74
CA GLY A 158 7.61 -20.82 2.61
C GLY A 158 8.21 -21.04 1.21
N LEU A 159 8.08 -20.09 0.30
CA LEU A 159 8.72 -20.19 -1.01
C LEU A 159 10.22 -19.91 -0.89
N VAL A 160 11.02 -20.91 -1.28
CA VAL A 160 12.48 -20.79 -1.41
C VAL A 160 12.86 -21.08 -2.86
N ASP A 161 13.71 -20.25 -3.44
CA ASP A 161 14.29 -20.46 -4.78
C ASP A 161 15.80 -20.29 -4.68
N ARG A 162 16.56 -21.39 -4.89
CA ARG A 162 18.03 -21.43 -4.86
C ARG A 162 18.63 -20.86 -3.56
N ASP A 163 18.15 -21.25 -2.42
CA ASP A 163 18.55 -20.79 -1.10
C ASP A 163 18.12 -19.35 -0.72
N TRP A 164 17.28 -18.71 -1.54
CA TRP A 164 16.68 -17.40 -1.27
C TRP A 164 15.20 -17.55 -0.93
N ASP A 165 14.77 -16.74 0.02
CA ASP A 165 13.35 -16.55 0.31
C ASP A 165 12.92 -15.08 0.10
N LEU A 166 11.68 -14.76 0.43
CA LEU A 166 11.17 -13.39 0.33
C LEU A 166 11.89 -12.44 1.29
N GLY A 167 12.22 -12.92 2.50
CA GLY A 167 12.93 -12.14 3.51
C GLY A 167 14.30 -11.70 3.04
N ASP A 168 15.03 -12.59 2.35
CA ASP A 168 16.35 -12.28 1.77
C ASP A 168 16.24 -11.17 0.72
N VAL A 169 15.27 -11.30 -0.22
CA VAL A 169 15.03 -10.29 -1.26
C VAL A 169 14.66 -8.93 -0.64
N LEU A 170 13.77 -8.92 0.36
CA LEU A 170 13.38 -7.68 1.04
C LEU A 170 14.55 -7.06 1.79
N THR A 171 15.37 -7.88 2.46
CA THR A 171 16.54 -7.43 3.23
C THR A 171 17.58 -6.80 2.31
N ASP A 172 17.90 -7.44 1.19
CA ASP A 172 18.88 -6.93 0.22
C ASP A 172 18.52 -5.52 -0.28
N HIS A 173 17.24 -5.28 -0.54
CA HIS A 173 16.78 -3.99 -1.04
C HIS A 173 16.52 -2.95 0.05
N LEU A 174 15.85 -3.33 1.13
CA LEU A 174 15.28 -2.36 2.08
C LEU A 174 16.27 -1.98 3.20
N SER A 175 17.19 -2.86 3.58
CA SER A 175 18.16 -2.56 4.64
C SER A 175 19.14 -1.43 4.27
N THR A 176 19.33 -1.18 2.97
CA THR A 176 20.26 -0.17 2.44
C THR A 176 19.62 1.22 2.27
N LEU A 177 18.32 1.37 2.51
CA LEU A 177 17.62 2.64 2.28
C LEU A 177 17.94 3.74 3.30
N GLY A 178 18.51 3.38 4.46
CA GLY A 178 18.85 4.34 5.52
C GLY A 178 17.65 4.90 6.29
N VAL A 179 16.49 4.22 6.23
CA VAL A 179 15.27 4.57 6.94
C VAL A 179 14.78 3.39 7.80
N PRO A 180 13.98 3.63 8.85
CA PRO A 180 13.39 2.54 9.65
C PRO A 180 12.54 1.59 8.79
N VAL A 181 12.70 0.28 9.01
CA VAL A 181 11.93 -0.76 8.30
C VAL A 181 11.35 -1.76 9.29
N LEU A 182 10.03 -1.95 9.22
CA LEU A 182 9.27 -2.95 10.01
C LEU A 182 8.60 -3.93 9.04
N THR A 183 8.75 -5.22 9.29
CA THR A 183 8.23 -6.31 8.43
C THR A 183 7.24 -7.20 9.16
N GLY A 184 6.54 -8.07 8.43
CA GLY A 184 5.64 -9.06 9.02
C GLY A 184 4.37 -8.47 9.64
N LEU A 185 3.95 -7.28 9.19
CA LEU A 185 2.68 -6.71 9.67
C LEU A 185 1.49 -7.44 9.06
N PRO A 186 0.41 -7.64 9.83
CA PRO A 186 -0.83 -8.24 9.32
C PRO A 186 -1.63 -7.24 8.48
N ILE A 187 -1.06 -6.79 7.36
CA ILE A 187 -1.64 -5.85 6.41
C ILE A 187 -1.56 -6.45 5.00
N GLY A 188 -2.62 -6.35 4.23
CA GLY A 188 -2.63 -6.77 2.83
C GLY A 188 -3.61 -7.91 2.55
N PRO A 189 -3.38 -8.71 1.50
CA PRO A 189 -4.30 -9.77 1.13
C PRO A 189 -4.56 -10.77 2.27
N GLY A 190 -5.86 -11.03 2.53
CA GLY A 190 -6.29 -11.93 3.61
C GLY A 190 -6.27 -11.31 5.02
N HIS A 191 -5.92 -10.04 5.16
CA HIS A 191 -5.89 -9.33 6.45
C HIS A 191 -6.94 -8.22 6.52
N PRO A 192 -7.42 -7.86 7.75
CA PRO A 192 -8.35 -6.75 7.94
C PRO A 192 -7.82 -5.43 7.35
N PRO A 193 -8.72 -4.58 6.81
CA PRO A 193 -8.33 -3.34 6.19
C PRO A 193 -7.67 -2.37 7.17
N VAL A 194 -6.54 -1.80 6.76
CA VAL A 194 -5.80 -0.76 7.49
C VAL A 194 -5.97 0.55 6.75
N PRO A 195 -6.28 1.67 7.44
CA PRO A 195 -6.40 2.96 6.80
C PRO A 195 -5.05 3.41 6.23
N ILE A 196 -5.07 3.92 5.02
CA ILE A 196 -3.94 4.53 4.31
C ILE A 196 -4.31 5.96 3.87
N GLY A 197 -3.32 6.80 3.66
CA GLY A 197 -3.56 8.23 3.46
C GLY A 197 -3.82 8.98 4.78
N VAL A 198 -3.45 8.42 5.91
CA VAL A 198 -3.65 8.98 7.24
C VAL A 198 -2.35 9.05 8.03
N PRO A 199 -2.25 9.87 9.10
CA PRO A 199 -1.06 9.93 9.94
C PRO A 199 -0.72 8.59 10.59
N ALA A 200 0.58 8.30 10.67
CA ALA A 200 1.08 7.10 11.34
C ALA A 200 2.43 7.37 12.03
N VAL A 201 2.73 6.55 13.03
CA VAL A 201 4.00 6.52 13.74
C VAL A 201 4.57 5.10 13.64
N LEU A 202 5.79 5.02 13.14
CA LEU A 202 6.58 3.81 13.05
C LEU A 202 7.64 3.84 14.16
N ASP A 203 7.56 2.87 15.06
CA ASP A 203 8.52 2.66 16.14
C ASP A 203 9.07 1.23 16.00
N THR A 204 10.17 1.12 15.26
CA THR A 204 10.74 -0.21 15.01
C THR A 204 11.46 -0.80 16.24
N PRO A 205 12.13 -0.04 17.13
CA PRO A 205 12.58 -0.56 18.42
C PRO A 205 11.49 -1.26 19.23
N GLU A 206 10.27 -0.70 19.24
CA GLU A 206 9.11 -1.32 19.90
C GLU A 206 8.38 -2.33 18.97
N GLY A 207 8.86 -2.53 17.76
CA GLY A 207 8.23 -3.42 16.77
C GLY A 207 6.80 -3.01 16.42
N SER A 208 6.48 -1.71 16.35
CA SER A 208 5.10 -1.26 16.21
C SER A 208 4.88 -0.21 15.13
N LEU A 209 3.69 -0.28 14.51
CA LEU A 209 3.10 0.75 13.66
C LEU A 209 1.79 1.21 14.32
N THR A 210 1.67 2.50 14.61
CA THR A 210 0.41 3.11 15.07
C THR A 210 -0.16 3.97 13.96
N VAL A 211 -1.44 3.75 13.62
CA VAL A 211 -2.19 4.48 12.59
C VAL A 211 -3.35 5.19 13.27
N THR A 212 -3.53 6.50 12.99
CA THR A 212 -4.52 7.36 13.67
C THR A 212 -5.46 8.05 12.72
#